data_c19179e467c75bb85db2eaff565d2de0
#
_entry.id   c19179e467c75bb85db2eaff565d2de0
#
_cell.length_a   1.000
_cell.length_b   1.000
_cell.length_c   1.000
_cell.angle_alpha   90.00
_cell.angle_beta   90.00
_cell.angle_gamma   90.00
#
_symmetry.space_group_name_H-M   'P 1'
#
loop_
_entity.id
_entity.type
_entity.pdbx_description
1 polymer ?
#
loop_
_entity_poly.entity_id
_entity_poly.type
_entity_poly.pdbx_seq_one_letter_code
_entity_poly.pdbx_strand_id
1 'polypeptide(L)'
;MIILPAIDLQNGKCVRLFQGDYATAKVVAESPVETAKQFESQGACWMHMVDLDGAKDGKPRNSEAIFQVLDNVDLHIEVGGGIRDMETVEHYLSRGVSRVILGSAALRDPAFVREAVKKYGKKIAVGIDALDGKVAADGWTEQSQVDYIELAKRMEEIGVHYIICTDIYKVGTMNGPNLVMLDKLNRSVSCNIIASGGVSSLLDIVNLYDLGLYGAIAGKSIYQGALDLRAAIIACQKISSKASKNRTAVDDELERYFRKSDLIPAIIQEESTGEVLMLAYMNRESLVKSM
;
A
#
# COMPACT_ATOMS: atom_id res chain seq x y z
N MET A 1 -0.97 -8.12 6.05
CA MET A 1 -1.40 -6.98 5.23
C MET A 1 -2.25 -6.04 6.08
N ILE A 2 -2.05 -4.72 5.99
CA ILE A 2 -2.88 -3.70 6.68
C ILE A 2 -3.98 -3.18 5.75
N ILE A 3 -5.11 -2.79 6.33
CA ILE A 3 -6.20 -2.11 5.60
C ILE A 3 -6.22 -0.65 6.04
N LEU A 4 -6.17 0.25 5.06
CA LEU A 4 -6.20 1.69 5.28
C LEU A 4 -7.52 2.25 4.73
N PRO A 5 -8.53 2.49 5.58
CA PRO A 5 -9.68 3.27 5.15
C PRO A 5 -9.20 4.67 4.77
N ALA A 6 -9.84 5.26 3.74
CA ALA A 6 -9.36 6.52 3.18
C ALA A 6 -10.34 7.67 3.36
N ILE A 7 -9.80 8.85 3.67
CA ILE A 7 -10.50 10.15 3.64
C ILE A 7 -9.80 11.05 2.63
N ASP A 8 -10.51 11.48 1.60
CA ASP A 8 -10.09 12.54 0.70
C ASP A 8 -10.74 13.83 1.14
N LEU A 9 -9.96 14.88 1.33
CA LEU A 9 -10.41 16.18 1.83
C LEU A 9 -10.50 17.20 0.71
N GLN A 10 -11.64 17.86 0.61
CA GLN A 10 -11.84 19.05 -0.22
C GLN A 10 -12.68 20.05 0.57
N ASN A 11 -12.17 21.28 0.70
CA ASN A 11 -12.82 22.34 1.49
C ASN A 11 -13.20 21.88 2.92
N GLY A 12 -12.33 21.11 3.57
CA GLY A 12 -12.53 20.60 4.93
C GLY A 12 -13.52 19.44 5.08
N LYS A 13 -14.11 18.93 3.98
CA LYS A 13 -15.11 17.85 3.98
C LYS A 13 -14.55 16.58 3.38
N CYS A 14 -15.11 15.42 3.76
CA CYS A 14 -14.82 14.14 3.13
C CYS A 14 -15.51 14.05 1.78
N VAL A 15 -14.73 13.87 0.71
CA VAL A 15 -15.26 13.73 -0.64
C VAL A 15 -14.79 12.45 -1.32
N ARG A 16 -15.39 12.12 -2.46
CA ARG A 16 -14.93 11.08 -3.38
C ARG A 16 -14.97 11.59 -4.80
N LEU A 17 -13.89 11.30 -5.52
CA LEU A 17 -13.77 11.54 -6.95
C LEU A 17 -14.08 10.26 -7.73
N PHE A 18 -14.47 10.39 -8.98
CA PHE A 18 -14.51 9.29 -9.94
C PHE A 18 -13.36 9.45 -10.92
N GLN A 19 -12.45 8.46 -10.96
CA GLN A 19 -11.24 8.47 -11.81
C GLN A 19 -10.42 9.77 -11.71
N GLY A 20 -10.40 10.37 -10.52
CA GLY A 20 -9.63 11.59 -10.23
C GLY A 20 -10.20 12.90 -10.76
N ASP A 21 -11.35 12.86 -11.44
CA ASP A 21 -11.97 14.07 -11.94
C ASP A 21 -12.59 14.90 -10.82
N TYR A 22 -12.00 16.06 -10.56
CA TYR A 22 -12.45 17.02 -9.53
C TYR A 22 -13.86 17.53 -9.77
N ALA A 23 -14.35 17.56 -11.01
CA ALA A 23 -15.72 17.94 -11.35
C ALA A 23 -16.75 16.91 -10.85
N THR A 24 -16.31 15.68 -10.59
CA THR A 24 -17.15 14.60 -10.04
C THR A 24 -17.19 14.53 -8.53
N ALA A 25 -16.52 15.46 -7.84
CA ALA A 25 -16.41 15.46 -6.39
C ALA A 25 -17.81 15.42 -5.73
N LYS A 26 -18.00 14.42 -4.87
CA LYS A 26 -19.23 14.28 -4.07
C LYS A 26 -18.85 14.21 -2.60
N VAL A 27 -19.49 15.05 -1.78
CA VAL A 27 -19.37 14.94 -0.32
C VAL A 27 -20.00 13.62 0.11
N VAL A 28 -19.23 12.83 0.85
CA VAL A 28 -19.64 11.52 1.39
C VAL A 28 -19.79 11.55 2.91
N ALA A 29 -19.14 12.52 3.58
CA ALA A 29 -19.32 12.81 4.99
C ALA A 29 -18.93 14.28 5.26
N GLU A 30 -19.65 14.92 6.19
CA GLU A 30 -19.40 16.31 6.56
C GLU A 30 -18.22 16.46 7.53
N SER A 31 -18.03 15.50 8.43
CA SER A 31 -17.00 15.54 9.48
C SER A 31 -15.92 14.49 9.26
N PRO A 32 -14.70 14.91 8.94
CA PRO A 32 -13.55 13.99 8.89
C PRO A 32 -13.26 13.32 10.23
N VAL A 33 -13.45 14.04 11.35
CA VAL A 33 -13.22 13.50 12.71
C VAL A 33 -14.19 12.37 13.02
N GLU A 34 -15.50 12.56 12.80
CA GLU A 34 -16.47 11.51 13.07
C GLU A 34 -16.29 10.30 12.14
N THR A 35 -15.88 10.53 10.89
CA THR A 35 -15.56 9.46 9.96
C THR A 35 -14.35 8.65 10.45
N ALA A 36 -13.30 9.32 10.92
CA ALA A 36 -12.11 8.65 11.45
C ALA A 36 -12.43 7.84 12.71
N LYS A 37 -13.24 8.38 13.64
CA LYS A 37 -13.72 7.64 14.82
C LYS A 37 -14.52 6.39 14.44
N GLN A 38 -15.34 6.46 13.39
CA GLN A 38 -16.05 5.29 12.86
C GLN A 38 -15.07 4.22 12.35
N PHE A 39 -14.02 4.61 11.63
CA PHE A 39 -13.00 3.67 11.17
C PHE A 39 -12.25 3.03 12.33
N GLU A 40 -11.85 3.82 13.32
CA GLU A 40 -11.22 3.34 14.56
C GLU A 40 -12.12 2.33 15.30
N SER A 41 -13.40 2.64 15.49
CA SER A 41 -14.37 1.76 16.14
C SER A 41 -14.59 0.42 15.43
N GLN A 42 -14.29 0.37 14.12
CA GLN A 42 -14.32 -0.84 13.32
C GLN A 42 -13.00 -1.63 13.37
N GLY A 43 -11.99 -1.12 14.09
CA GLY A 43 -10.72 -1.80 14.34
C GLY A 43 -9.61 -1.41 13.37
N ALA A 44 -9.75 -0.32 12.61
CA ALA A 44 -8.64 0.24 11.86
C ALA A 44 -7.49 0.61 12.80
N CYS A 45 -6.24 0.36 12.37
CA CYS A 45 -5.04 0.84 13.05
C CYS A 45 -4.30 1.89 12.23
N TRP A 46 -4.58 1.94 10.93
CA TRP A 46 -4.04 2.89 9.99
C TRP A 46 -5.17 3.55 9.21
N MET A 47 -4.94 4.78 8.78
CA MET A 47 -5.83 5.52 7.90
C MET A 47 -5.02 6.31 6.86
N HIS A 48 -5.56 6.41 5.66
CA HIS A 48 -5.02 7.19 4.55
C HIS A 48 -5.80 8.48 4.39
N MET A 49 -5.10 9.62 4.36
CA MET A 49 -5.73 10.93 4.12
C MET A 49 -5.07 11.64 2.94
N VAL A 50 -5.88 12.28 2.11
CA VAL A 50 -5.41 13.09 0.98
C VAL A 50 -6.02 14.49 1.05
N ASP A 51 -5.15 15.50 1.05
CA ASP A 51 -5.52 16.89 0.84
C ASP A 51 -5.63 17.15 -0.67
N LEU A 52 -6.85 17.01 -1.22
CA LEU A 52 -7.10 17.19 -2.66
C LEU A 52 -6.89 18.64 -3.11
N ASP A 53 -7.27 19.61 -2.28
CA ASP A 53 -7.02 21.03 -2.58
C ASP A 53 -5.50 21.30 -2.57
N GLY A 54 -4.79 20.71 -1.60
CA GLY A 54 -3.35 20.77 -1.54
C GLY A 54 -2.65 20.12 -2.72
N ALA A 55 -3.13 18.97 -3.18
CA ALA A 55 -2.60 18.30 -4.35
C ALA A 55 -2.67 19.18 -5.61
N LYS A 56 -3.80 19.88 -5.79
CA LYS A 56 -4.04 20.81 -6.89
C LYS A 56 -3.18 22.08 -6.75
N ASP A 57 -3.13 22.66 -5.55
CA ASP A 57 -2.48 23.96 -5.31
C ASP A 57 -0.96 23.86 -5.08
N GLY A 58 -0.46 22.63 -4.84
CA GLY A 58 0.93 22.36 -4.57
C GLY A 58 1.42 22.76 -3.18
N LYS A 59 0.51 23.01 -2.26
CA LYS A 59 0.77 23.33 -0.85
C LYS A 59 -0.43 22.91 0.01
N PRO A 60 -0.24 22.59 1.32
CA PRO A 60 -1.31 22.21 2.22
C PRO A 60 -2.47 23.20 2.25
N ARG A 61 -3.69 22.69 2.24
CA ARG A 61 -4.94 23.46 2.31
C ARG A 61 -5.87 22.99 3.44
N ASN A 62 -5.85 21.70 3.74
CA ASN A 62 -6.72 21.08 4.73
C ASN A 62 -5.95 20.57 5.96
N SER A 63 -4.75 21.10 6.24
CA SER A 63 -3.93 20.65 7.37
C SER A 63 -4.64 20.78 8.72
N GLU A 64 -5.44 21.83 8.93
CA GLU A 64 -6.23 22.00 10.15
C GLU A 64 -7.22 20.84 10.37
N ALA A 65 -7.95 20.44 9.32
CA ALA A 65 -8.88 19.31 9.38
C ALA A 65 -8.14 17.98 9.64
N ILE A 66 -6.95 17.82 9.07
CA ILE A 66 -6.09 16.65 9.31
C ILE A 66 -5.62 16.61 10.77
N PHE A 67 -5.20 17.74 11.33
CA PHE A 67 -4.78 17.82 12.73
C PHE A 67 -5.94 17.62 13.70
N GLN A 68 -7.13 18.12 13.39
CA GLN A 68 -8.32 17.83 14.19
C GLN A 68 -8.64 16.33 14.21
N VAL A 69 -8.45 15.62 13.10
CA VAL A 69 -8.58 14.15 13.09
C VAL A 69 -7.50 13.54 13.97
N LEU A 70 -6.24 13.92 13.79
CA LEU A 70 -5.10 13.38 14.54
C LEU A 70 -5.28 13.54 16.06
N ASP A 71 -5.82 14.68 16.50
CA ASP A 71 -6.03 14.99 17.92
C ASP A 71 -7.22 14.21 18.55
N ASN A 72 -8.06 13.54 17.73
CA ASN A 72 -9.30 12.90 18.16
C ASN A 72 -9.36 11.38 17.99
N VAL A 73 -8.35 10.74 17.39
CA VAL A 73 -8.27 9.28 17.18
C VAL A 73 -6.88 8.75 17.49
N ASP A 74 -6.79 7.49 17.88
CA ASP A 74 -5.52 6.78 18.09
C ASP A 74 -5.17 5.89 16.88
N LEU A 75 -5.20 6.51 15.69
CA LEU A 75 -4.85 5.87 14.44
C LEU A 75 -3.48 6.33 13.94
N HIS A 76 -2.72 5.42 13.35
CA HIS A 76 -1.61 5.84 12.50
C HIS A 76 -2.16 6.47 11.23
N ILE A 77 -1.81 7.72 10.98
CA ILE A 77 -2.30 8.47 9.82
C ILE A 77 -1.17 8.67 8.82
N GLU A 78 -1.42 8.32 7.56
CA GLU A 78 -0.58 8.75 6.46
C GLU A 78 -1.27 9.85 5.67
N VAL A 79 -0.51 10.88 5.28
CA VAL A 79 -1.03 12.08 4.62
C VAL A 79 -0.31 12.33 3.30
N GLY A 80 -1.09 12.58 2.24
CA GLY A 80 -0.63 13.05 0.95
C GLY A 80 -1.37 14.30 0.49
N GLY A 81 -0.88 14.93 -0.57
CA GLY A 81 -1.48 16.12 -1.18
C GLY A 81 -0.72 17.42 -0.85
N GLY A 82 -0.12 18.02 -1.88
CA GLY A 82 0.53 19.32 -1.78
C GLY A 82 1.89 19.36 -1.06
N ILE A 83 2.53 18.22 -0.82
CA ILE A 83 3.79 18.13 -0.09
C ILE A 83 4.95 18.18 -1.09
N ARG A 84 5.64 19.32 -1.16
CA ARG A 84 6.66 19.59 -2.19
C ARG A 84 8.00 20.10 -1.63
N ASP A 85 8.12 20.27 -0.31
CA ASP A 85 9.31 20.74 0.36
C ASP A 85 9.48 20.13 1.76
N MET A 86 10.68 20.29 2.34
CA MET A 86 11.03 19.77 3.66
C MET A 86 10.27 20.46 4.80
N GLU A 87 9.90 21.74 4.65
CA GLU A 87 9.12 22.47 5.64
C GLU A 87 7.73 21.84 5.79
N THR A 88 7.08 21.52 4.67
CA THR A 88 5.79 20.82 4.67
C THR A 88 5.89 19.42 5.25
N VAL A 89 6.95 18.66 4.93
CA VAL A 89 7.20 17.33 5.55
C VAL A 89 7.32 17.47 7.06
N GLU A 90 8.12 18.42 7.53
CA GLU A 90 8.33 18.66 8.97
C GLU A 90 7.05 19.15 9.67
N HIS A 91 6.27 20.00 9.00
CA HIS A 91 4.97 20.48 9.49
C HIS A 91 4.03 19.33 9.85
N TYR A 92 3.90 18.32 8.99
CA TYR A 92 3.05 17.15 9.28
C TYR A 92 3.67 16.21 10.31
N LEU A 93 4.96 15.85 10.16
CA LEU A 93 5.60 14.88 11.03
C LEU A 93 5.78 15.37 12.47
N SER A 94 6.05 16.68 12.69
CA SER A 94 6.17 17.27 14.02
C SER A 94 4.84 17.30 14.79
N ARG A 95 3.72 17.32 14.07
CA ARG A 95 2.37 17.26 14.65
C ARG A 95 1.90 15.83 14.94
N GLY A 96 2.68 14.80 14.58
CA GLY A 96 2.38 13.41 14.92
C GLY A 96 1.84 12.56 13.76
N VAL A 97 1.77 13.11 12.53
CA VAL A 97 1.46 12.29 11.34
C VAL A 97 2.48 11.14 11.25
N SER A 98 1.99 9.92 11.09
CA SER A 98 2.83 8.72 11.13
C SER A 98 3.65 8.53 9.86
N ARG A 99 3.12 8.96 8.70
CA ARG A 99 3.77 8.84 7.40
C ARG A 99 3.31 9.94 6.44
N VAL A 100 4.26 10.51 5.72
CA VAL A 100 4.02 11.53 4.70
C VAL A 100 4.21 10.90 3.33
N ILE A 101 3.32 11.21 2.38
CA ILE A 101 3.30 10.64 1.04
C ILE A 101 3.75 11.71 0.04
N LEU A 102 4.83 11.43 -0.67
CA LEU A 102 5.37 12.28 -1.73
C LEU A 102 4.89 11.71 -3.09
N GLY A 103 3.98 12.41 -3.76
CA GLY A 103 3.45 12.01 -5.06
C GLY A 103 4.28 12.62 -6.20
N SER A 104 3.83 13.75 -6.76
CA SER A 104 4.47 14.44 -7.90
C SER A 104 5.95 14.77 -7.67
N ALA A 105 6.36 14.99 -6.42
CA ALA A 105 7.74 15.22 -6.04
C ALA A 105 8.65 14.04 -6.41
N ALA A 106 8.17 12.80 -6.32
CA ALA A 106 8.95 11.62 -6.70
C ALA A 106 9.37 11.62 -8.18
N LEU A 107 8.51 12.18 -9.03
CA LEU A 107 8.80 12.32 -10.46
C LEU A 107 9.67 13.54 -10.76
N ARG A 108 9.38 14.69 -10.10
CA ARG A 108 9.94 16.00 -10.46
C ARG A 108 11.22 16.36 -9.72
N ASP A 109 11.33 15.95 -8.46
CA ASP A 109 12.46 16.28 -7.58
C ASP A 109 12.92 15.06 -6.75
N PRO A 110 13.61 14.09 -7.36
CA PRO A 110 14.16 12.96 -6.65
C PRO A 110 15.20 13.32 -5.59
N ALA A 111 15.83 14.52 -5.70
CA ALA A 111 16.78 15.00 -4.70
C ALA A 111 16.09 15.36 -3.39
N PHE A 112 14.95 16.04 -3.46
CA PHE A 112 14.10 16.29 -2.30
C PHE A 112 13.62 14.99 -1.64
N VAL A 113 13.17 14.00 -2.44
CA VAL A 113 12.76 12.67 -1.89
C VAL A 113 13.93 12.03 -1.14
N ARG A 114 15.15 12.06 -1.70
CA ARG A 114 16.35 11.52 -1.05
C ARG A 114 16.65 12.21 0.28
N GLU A 115 16.55 13.54 0.33
CA GLU A 115 16.74 14.32 1.55
C GLU A 115 15.70 13.93 2.61
N ALA A 116 14.42 13.86 2.24
CA ALA A 116 13.33 13.48 3.12
C ALA A 116 13.52 12.06 3.66
N VAL A 117 13.85 11.08 2.82
CA VAL A 117 14.11 9.70 3.21
C VAL A 117 15.34 9.62 4.12
N LYS A 118 16.42 10.34 3.82
CA LYS A 118 17.61 10.38 4.68
C LYS A 118 17.30 10.91 6.09
N LYS A 119 16.45 11.91 6.20
CA LYS A 119 16.10 12.55 7.48
C LYS A 119 15.05 11.75 8.27
N TYR A 120 14.04 11.21 7.59
CA TYR A 120 12.84 10.65 8.23
C TYR A 120 12.61 9.15 7.99
N GLY A 121 13.38 8.52 7.10
CA GLY A 121 13.35 7.08 6.86
C GLY A 121 11.95 6.54 6.53
N LYS A 122 11.48 5.58 7.32
CA LYS A 122 10.19 4.90 7.13
C LYS A 122 8.96 5.80 7.30
N LYS A 123 9.13 7.03 7.75
CA LYS A 123 8.04 8.01 7.80
C LYS A 123 7.75 8.66 6.45
N ILE A 124 8.54 8.34 5.41
CA ILE A 124 8.32 8.79 4.04
C ILE A 124 7.82 7.62 3.20
N ALA A 125 6.72 7.83 2.50
CA ALA A 125 6.22 6.97 1.44
C ALA A 125 6.19 7.73 0.11
N VAL A 126 6.19 7.00 -0.99
CA VAL A 126 6.01 7.57 -2.32
C VAL A 126 4.69 7.09 -2.91
N GLY A 127 3.90 8.04 -3.43
CA GLY A 127 2.71 7.77 -4.23
C GLY A 127 3.09 7.67 -5.71
N ILE A 128 2.73 6.57 -6.35
CA ILE A 128 2.87 6.35 -7.78
C ILE A 128 1.48 6.12 -8.36
N ASP A 129 0.92 7.15 -8.94
CA ASP A 129 -0.37 7.10 -9.59
C ASP A 129 -0.16 6.83 -11.08
N ALA A 130 -0.69 5.74 -11.58
CA ALA A 130 -0.45 5.28 -12.93
C ALA A 130 -1.72 5.30 -13.78
N LEU A 131 -1.55 5.73 -15.03
CA LEU A 131 -2.53 5.69 -16.09
C LEU A 131 -1.89 4.98 -17.30
N ASP A 132 -2.44 3.84 -17.72
CA ASP A 132 -1.87 3.00 -18.79
C ASP A 132 -0.37 2.68 -18.58
N GLY A 133 0.04 2.41 -17.35
CA GLY A 133 1.42 2.09 -17.01
C GLY A 133 2.36 3.29 -16.98
N LYS A 134 1.88 4.51 -17.23
CA LYS A 134 2.65 5.75 -17.13
C LYS A 134 2.27 6.54 -15.89
N VAL A 135 3.27 7.18 -15.27
CA VAL A 135 3.07 7.96 -14.05
C VAL A 135 2.34 9.25 -14.35
N ALA A 136 1.29 9.55 -13.59
CA ALA A 136 0.60 10.83 -13.58
C ALA A 136 1.07 11.70 -12.40
N ALA A 137 1.01 13.01 -12.56
CA ALA A 137 1.43 14.01 -11.59
C ALA A 137 0.40 15.13 -11.45
N ASP A 138 0.64 16.01 -10.47
CA ASP A 138 -0.13 17.24 -10.20
C ASP A 138 -1.64 17.00 -10.07
N GLY A 139 -2.01 16.07 -9.17
CA GLY A 139 -3.41 15.72 -8.99
C GLY A 139 -4.03 15.08 -10.25
N TRP A 140 -3.20 14.33 -11.00
CA TRP A 140 -3.55 13.58 -12.22
C TRP A 140 -3.87 14.45 -13.45
N THR A 141 -3.52 15.72 -13.40
CA THR A 141 -3.71 16.65 -14.53
C THR A 141 -2.64 16.53 -15.61
N GLU A 142 -1.51 15.92 -15.28
CA GLU A 142 -0.39 15.73 -16.20
C GLU A 142 0.03 14.25 -16.23
N GLN A 143 0.12 13.68 -17.43
CA GLN A 143 0.65 12.33 -17.67
C GLN A 143 2.09 12.42 -18.17
N SER A 144 3.00 11.76 -17.48
CA SER A 144 4.40 11.65 -17.91
C SER A 144 4.62 10.50 -18.90
N GLN A 145 5.83 10.41 -19.46
CA GLN A 145 6.27 9.25 -20.25
C GLN A 145 6.98 8.19 -19.41
N VAL A 146 7.17 8.46 -18.09
CA VAL A 146 7.90 7.56 -17.19
C VAL A 146 7.03 6.35 -16.84
N ASP A 147 7.60 5.16 -17.00
CA ASP A 147 6.96 3.90 -16.59
C ASP A 147 6.90 3.82 -15.05
N TYR A 148 5.78 3.31 -14.50
CA TYR A 148 5.56 3.26 -13.05
C TYR A 148 6.55 2.33 -12.32
N ILE A 149 7.01 1.25 -12.97
CA ILE A 149 8.03 0.36 -12.40
C ILE A 149 9.41 1.04 -12.43
N GLU A 150 9.71 1.77 -13.51
CA GLU A 150 10.96 2.53 -13.61
C GLU A 150 11.06 3.56 -12.49
N LEU A 151 9.98 4.31 -12.23
CA LEU A 151 9.94 5.24 -11.10
C LEU A 151 10.09 4.51 -9.75
N ALA A 152 9.39 3.38 -9.57
CA ALA A 152 9.47 2.61 -8.33
C ALA A 152 10.90 2.12 -8.04
N LYS A 153 11.63 1.64 -9.05
CA LYS A 153 13.04 1.24 -8.91
C LYS A 153 13.94 2.42 -8.53
N ARG A 154 13.74 3.57 -9.15
CA ARG A 154 14.48 4.80 -8.77
C ARG A 154 14.21 5.19 -7.31
N MET A 155 12.97 5.01 -6.83
CA MET A 155 12.62 5.31 -5.44
C MET A 155 13.21 4.28 -4.47
N GLU A 156 13.28 3.00 -4.86
CA GLU A 156 13.98 1.97 -4.11
C GLU A 156 15.48 2.28 -3.94
N GLU A 157 16.16 2.70 -5.02
CA GLU A 157 17.57 3.12 -4.99
C GLU A 157 17.80 4.33 -4.06
N ILE A 158 16.81 5.19 -3.89
CA ILE A 158 16.85 6.31 -2.93
C ILE A 158 16.70 5.83 -1.48
N GLY A 159 16.15 4.63 -1.27
CA GLY A 159 15.89 4.04 0.05
C GLY A 159 14.45 4.21 0.54
N VAL A 160 13.50 4.46 -0.37
CA VAL A 160 12.07 4.47 -0.05
C VAL A 160 11.62 3.09 0.39
N HIS A 161 10.89 3.03 1.52
CA HIS A 161 10.41 1.76 2.10
C HIS A 161 8.98 1.42 1.71
N TYR A 162 8.15 2.42 1.40
CA TYR A 162 6.72 2.26 1.12
C TYR A 162 6.35 2.95 -0.18
N ILE A 163 5.69 2.20 -1.06
CA ILE A 163 5.14 2.72 -2.31
C ILE A 163 3.63 2.48 -2.31
N ILE A 164 2.86 3.55 -2.44
CA ILE A 164 1.43 3.48 -2.69
C ILE A 164 1.25 3.50 -4.20
N CYS A 165 0.69 2.43 -4.76
CA CYS A 165 0.48 2.32 -6.19
C CYS A 165 -1.01 2.40 -6.51
N THR A 166 -1.40 3.43 -7.27
CA THR A 166 -2.79 3.69 -7.68
C THR A 166 -2.95 3.45 -9.18
N ASP A 167 -3.88 2.57 -9.56
CA ASP A 167 -4.42 2.55 -10.93
C ASP A 167 -5.55 3.58 -11.01
N ILE A 168 -5.32 4.68 -11.73
CA ILE A 168 -6.27 5.79 -11.84
C ILE A 168 -7.59 5.34 -12.48
N TYR A 169 -7.55 4.46 -13.48
CA TYR A 169 -8.76 3.92 -14.10
C TYR A 169 -9.63 3.10 -13.15
N LYS A 170 -9.07 2.59 -12.06
CA LYS A 170 -9.79 1.83 -11.05
C LYS A 170 -10.40 2.69 -9.95
N VAL A 171 -9.93 3.94 -9.78
CA VAL A 171 -10.38 4.81 -8.69
C VAL A 171 -11.87 5.13 -8.81
N GLY A 172 -12.62 4.82 -7.76
CA GLY A 172 -14.06 5.08 -7.69
C GLY A 172 -14.94 4.16 -8.52
N THR A 173 -14.39 3.19 -9.27
CA THR A 173 -15.17 2.27 -10.13
C THR A 173 -15.78 1.11 -9.39
N MET A 174 -15.17 0.66 -8.28
CA MET A 174 -15.56 -0.54 -7.52
C MET A 174 -15.52 -1.84 -8.36
N ASN A 175 -14.63 -1.92 -9.35
CA ASN A 175 -14.46 -3.07 -10.26
C ASN A 175 -13.20 -3.90 -9.93
N GLY A 176 -12.82 -3.95 -8.66
CA GLY A 176 -11.61 -4.63 -8.21
C GLY A 176 -10.31 -3.87 -8.56
N PRO A 177 -9.23 -4.11 -7.81
CA PRO A 177 -7.90 -3.55 -8.07
C PRO A 177 -7.26 -4.17 -9.31
N ASN A 178 -6.24 -3.51 -9.86
CA ASN A 178 -5.46 -4.05 -10.98
C ASN A 178 -4.39 -5.02 -10.46
N LEU A 179 -4.79 -6.28 -10.24
CA LEU A 179 -3.91 -7.31 -9.68
C LEU A 179 -2.67 -7.57 -10.55
N VAL A 180 -2.80 -7.51 -11.88
CA VAL A 180 -1.67 -7.74 -12.80
C VAL A 180 -0.61 -6.64 -12.66
N MET A 181 -1.04 -5.38 -12.61
CA MET A 181 -0.15 -4.23 -12.43
C MET A 181 0.55 -4.30 -11.06
N LEU A 182 -0.19 -4.62 -10.01
CA LEU A 182 0.32 -4.70 -8.64
C LEU A 182 1.28 -5.88 -8.45
N ASP A 183 0.99 -7.06 -9.01
CA ASP A 183 1.89 -8.23 -8.97
C ASP A 183 3.21 -7.91 -9.69
N LYS A 184 3.14 -7.32 -10.89
CA LYS A 184 4.31 -6.92 -11.65
C LYS A 184 5.19 -5.93 -10.88
N LEU A 185 4.59 -4.95 -10.21
CA LEU A 185 5.31 -3.99 -9.37
C LEU A 185 5.95 -4.69 -8.17
N ASN A 186 5.16 -5.48 -7.43
CA ASN A 186 5.62 -6.14 -6.21
C ASN A 186 6.80 -7.10 -6.44
N ARG A 187 6.85 -7.73 -7.62
CA ARG A 187 8.00 -8.57 -8.04
C ARG A 187 9.20 -7.75 -8.53
N SER A 188 9.01 -6.48 -8.87
CA SER A 188 10.05 -5.65 -9.48
C SER A 188 10.88 -4.86 -8.47
N VAL A 189 10.39 -4.69 -7.24
CA VAL A 189 11.04 -3.94 -6.15
C VAL A 189 10.86 -4.66 -4.81
N SER A 190 11.74 -4.38 -3.85
CA SER A 190 11.65 -4.89 -2.46
C SER A 190 10.87 -3.96 -1.51
N CYS A 191 10.43 -2.82 -2.00
CA CYS A 191 9.60 -1.89 -1.22
C CYS A 191 8.28 -2.52 -0.81
N ASN A 192 7.75 -2.09 0.33
CA ASN A 192 6.42 -2.46 0.77
C ASN A 192 5.36 -1.78 -0.11
N ILE A 193 4.60 -2.56 -0.87
CA ILE A 193 3.58 -2.04 -1.78
C ILE A 193 2.22 -1.94 -1.07
N ILE A 194 1.58 -0.79 -1.20
CA ILE A 194 0.20 -0.51 -0.75
C ILE A 194 -0.64 -0.30 -2.01
N ALA A 195 -1.64 -1.16 -2.18
CA ALA A 195 -2.56 -1.08 -3.32
C ALA A 195 -3.57 0.05 -3.13
N SER A 196 -3.83 0.80 -4.19
CA SER A 196 -4.85 1.84 -4.24
C SER A 196 -5.64 1.79 -5.55
N GLY A 197 -6.94 2.06 -5.47
CA GLY A 197 -7.85 2.07 -6.60
C GLY A 197 -8.61 0.75 -6.79
N GLY A 198 -9.96 0.84 -6.81
CA GLY A 198 -10.86 -0.24 -7.17
C GLY A 198 -11.22 -1.25 -6.08
N VAL A 199 -10.54 -1.28 -4.96
CA VAL A 199 -10.82 -2.24 -3.86
C VAL A 199 -12.28 -2.13 -3.42
N SER A 200 -13.04 -3.22 -3.56
CA SER A 200 -14.50 -3.19 -3.42
C SER A 200 -15.09 -4.35 -2.64
N SER A 201 -14.36 -5.45 -2.45
CA SER A 201 -14.87 -6.68 -1.85
C SER A 201 -13.86 -7.37 -0.94
N LEU A 202 -14.33 -8.30 -0.11
CA LEU A 202 -13.44 -9.18 0.66
C LEU A 202 -12.56 -10.06 -0.24
N LEU A 203 -13.05 -10.45 -1.41
CA LEU A 203 -12.26 -11.21 -2.38
C LEU A 203 -11.07 -10.39 -2.88
N ASP A 204 -11.26 -9.09 -3.13
CA ASP A 204 -10.14 -8.21 -3.50
C ASP A 204 -9.07 -8.18 -2.39
N ILE A 205 -9.50 -8.11 -1.13
CA ILE A 205 -8.60 -8.13 0.03
C ILE A 205 -7.79 -9.43 0.10
N VAL A 206 -8.44 -10.57 -0.13
CA VAL A 206 -7.77 -11.88 -0.17
C VAL A 206 -6.77 -11.94 -1.33
N ASN A 207 -7.17 -11.54 -2.52
CA ASN A 207 -6.28 -11.53 -3.69
C ASN A 207 -5.05 -10.64 -3.49
N LEU A 208 -5.21 -9.45 -2.89
CA LEU A 208 -4.09 -8.56 -2.57
C LEU A 208 -3.17 -9.14 -1.49
N TYR A 209 -3.77 -9.85 -0.52
CA TYR A 209 -2.99 -10.56 0.50
C TYR A 209 -2.15 -11.69 -0.12
N ASP A 210 -2.73 -12.48 -1.02
CA ASP A 210 -2.06 -13.61 -1.70
C ASP A 210 -0.93 -13.13 -2.63
N LEU A 211 -1.01 -11.91 -3.16
CA LEU A 211 0.10 -11.25 -3.86
C LEU A 211 1.24 -10.83 -2.92
N GLY A 212 1.09 -10.97 -1.60
CA GLY A 212 2.10 -10.59 -0.61
C GLY A 212 2.21 -9.07 -0.39
N LEU A 213 1.20 -8.28 -0.73
CA LEU A 213 1.24 -6.85 -0.56
C LEU A 213 1.23 -6.45 0.92
N TYR A 214 1.87 -5.31 1.21
CA TYR A 214 1.95 -4.76 2.56
C TYR A 214 0.61 -4.19 3.04
N GLY A 215 -0.13 -3.51 2.16
CA GLY A 215 -1.39 -2.86 2.51
C GLY A 215 -2.35 -2.67 1.35
N ALA A 216 -3.59 -2.31 1.68
CA ALA A 216 -4.63 -1.95 0.73
C ALA A 216 -5.42 -0.73 1.24
N ILE A 217 -5.56 0.28 0.38
CA ILE A 217 -6.39 1.46 0.62
C ILE A 217 -7.79 1.18 0.10
N ALA A 218 -8.78 1.35 0.98
CA ALA A 218 -10.19 1.21 0.65
C ALA A 218 -10.93 2.52 0.96
N GLY A 219 -11.60 3.04 -0.04
CA GLY A 219 -12.33 4.32 0.06
C GLY A 219 -13.82 4.13 -0.21
N LYS A 220 -14.27 4.38 -1.44
CA LYS A 220 -15.67 4.41 -1.85
C LYS A 220 -16.47 3.19 -1.40
N SER A 221 -15.88 2.01 -1.44
CA SER A 221 -16.54 0.75 -1.05
C SER A 221 -16.95 0.72 0.42
N ILE A 222 -16.17 1.34 1.32
CA ILE A 222 -16.52 1.45 2.74
C ILE A 222 -17.69 2.40 2.92
N TYR A 223 -17.64 3.60 2.31
CA TYR A 223 -18.74 4.59 2.41
C TYR A 223 -20.06 4.09 1.83
N GLN A 224 -20.01 3.21 0.82
CA GLN A 224 -21.21 2.61 0.21
C GLN A 224 -21.64 1.30 0.87
N GLY A 225 -20.93 0.82 1.90
CA GLY A 225 -21.22 -0.43 2.59
C GLY A 225 -20.98 -1.70 1.75
N ALA A 226 -20.28 -1.58 0.60
CA ALA A 226 -19.93 -2.73 -0.23
C ALA A 226 -18.78 -3.55 0.37
N LEU A 227 -17.86 -2.90 1.08
CA LEU A 227 -16.81 -3.53 1.86
C LEU A 227 -17.00 -3.22 3.35
N ASP A 228 -17.26 -4.24 4.15
CA ASP A 228 -17.23 -4.13 5.60
C ASP A 228 -15.79 -4.05 6.08
N LEU A 229 -15.39 -2.90 6.65
CA LEU A 229 -14.03 -2.64 7.09
C LEU A 229 -13.58 -3.61 8.19
N ARG A 230 -14.47 -3.89 9.16
CA ARG A 230 -14.17 -4.84 10.26
C ARG A 230 -13.94 -6.24 9.71
N ALA A 231 -14.79 -6.70 8.79
CA ALA A 231 -14.64 -8.00 8.15
C ALA A 231 -13.32 -8.11 7.35
N ALA A 232 -12.95 -7.04 6.62
CA ALA A 232 -11.68 -6.98 5.88
C ALA A 232 -10.46 -7.09 6.80
N ILE A 233 -10.45 -6.36 7.91
CA ILE A 233 -9.38 -6.40 8.92
C ILE A 233 -9.28 -7.80 9.54
N ILE A 234 -10.39 -8.39 9.95
CA ILE A 234 -10.43 -9.73 10.53
C ILE A 234 -9.94 -10.78 9.52
N ALA A 235 -10.31 -10.66 8.24
CA ALA A 235 -9.84 -11.57 7.19
C ALA A 235 -8.31 -11.55 7.10
N CYS A 236 -7.68 -10.37 7.05
CA CYS A 236 -6.22 -10.24 7.03
C CYS A 236 -5.55 -10.84 8.28
N GLN A 237 -6.12 -10.64 9.47
CA GLN A 237 -5.60 -11.20 10.72
C GLN A 237 -5.66 -12.73 10.75
N LYS A 238 -6.80 -13.30 10.33
CA LYS A 238 -7.00 -14.76 10.28
C LYS A 238 -6.07 -15.44 9.28
N ILE A 239 -5.88 -14.87 8.08
CA ILE A 239 -4.96 -15.42 7.08
C ILE A 239 -3.53 -15.35 7.62
N SER A 240 -3.10 -14.22 8.21
CA SER A 240 -1.78 -14.07 8.81
C SER A 240 -1.52 -15.09 9.93
N SER A 241 -2.49 -15.32 10.81
CA SER A 241 -2.36 -16.31 11.90
C SER A 241 -2.30 -17.75 11.39
N LYS A 242 -3.03 -18.07 10.32
CA LYS A 242 -3.00 -19.39 9.67
C LYS A 242 -1.65 -19.62 8.95
N ALA A 243 -1.16 -18.61 8.25
CA ALA A 243 0.15 -18.64 7.59
C ALA A 243 1.30 -18.81 8.61
N SER A 244 1.23 -18.13 9.76
CA SER A 244 2.19 -18.29 10.86
C SER A 244 2.17 -19.70 11.43
N LYS A 245 0.99 -20.29 11.68
CA LYS A 245 0.87 -21.67 12.18
C LYS A 245 1.41 -22.70 11.17
N ASN A 246 1.12 -22.50 9.89
CA ASN A 246 1.64 -23.39 8.85
C ASN A 246 3.17 -23.27 8.72
N ARG A 247 3.74 -22.06 8.84
CA ARG A 247 5.20 -21.87 8.87
C ARG A 247 5.84 -22.61 10.05
N THR A 248 5.28 -22.49 11.25
CA THR A 248 5.82 -23.18 12.42
C THR A 248 5.79 -24.71 12.23
N ALA A 249 4.69 -25.25 11.69
CA ALA A 249 4.58 -26.67 11.40
C ALA A 249 5.60 -27.15 10.34
N VAL A 250 5.80 -26.37 9.28
CA VAL A 250 6.80 -26.65 8.25
C VAL A 250 8.22 -26.52 8.82
N ASP A 251 8.49 -25.53 9.67
CA ASP A 251 9.79 -25.37 10.32
C ASP A 251 10.09 -26.53 11.27
N ASP A 252 9.12 -26.99 12.05
CA ASP A 252 9.28 -28.16 12.94
C ASP A 252 9.51 -29.45 12.15
N GLU A 253 8.87 -29.61 10.99
CA GLU A 253 9.07 -30.74 10.11
C GLU A 253 10.46 -30.69 9.44
N LEU A 254 10.86 -29.51 8.96
CA LEU A 254 12.20 -29.30 8.37
C LEU A 254 13.32 -29.58 9.36
N GLU A 255 13.18 -29.22 10.65
CA GLU A 255 14.15 -29.53 11.70
C GLU A 255 14.44 -31.04 11.79
N ARG A 256 13.45 -31.89 11.54
CA ARG A 256 13.64 -33.35 11.55
C ARG A 256 14.60 -33.81 10.47
N TYR A 257 14.57 -33.19 9.28
CA TYR A 257 15.45 -33.55 8.17
C TYR A 257 16.86 -33.04 8.36
N PHE A 258 17.03 -31.82 8.89
CA PHE A 258 18.33 -31.16 9.04
C PHE A 258 19.02 -31.40 10.41
N ARG A 259 18.43 -32.23 11.28
CA ARG A 259 19.00 -32.51 12.62
C ARG A 259 20.43 -33.09 12.62
N LYS A 260 20.80 -33.78 11.55
CA LYS A 260 22.09 -34.51 11.47
C LYS A 260 23.04 -33.92 10.43
N SER A 261 22.61 -33.04 9.56
CA SER A 261 23.42 -32.49 8.48
C SER A 261 22.76 -31.23 7.90
N ASP A 262 23.58 -30.26 7.53
CA ASP A 262 23.16 -29.05 6.83
C ASP A 262 22.72 -29.30 5.38
N LEU A 263 23.00 -30.51 4.86
CA LEU A 263 22.60 -30.96 3.55
C LEU A 263 21.90 -32.32 3.66
N ILE A 264 20.76 -32.43 2.97
CA ILE A 264 20.02 -33.68 2.82
C ILE A 264 20.06 -34.19 1.38
N PRO A 265 20.13 -35.52 1.14
CA PRO A 265 19.99 -36.05 -0.19
C PRO A 265 18.55 -35.89 -0.69
N ALA A 266 18.41 -35.44 -1.92
CA ALA A 266 17.14 -35.32 -2.62
C ALA A 266 17.19 -36.11 -3.92
N ILE A 267 16.18 -36.96 -4.16
CA ILE A 267 16.00 -37.73 -5.39
C ILE A 267 15.00 -36.99 -6.23
N ILE A 268 15.37 -36.59 -7.43
CA ILE A 268 14.48 -35.95 -8.40
C ILE A 268 14.03 -37.02 -9.37
N GLN A 269 12.68 -37.21 -9.42
CA GLN A 269 12.04 -38.19 -10.30
C GLN A 269 11.09 -37.47 -11.26
N GLU A 270 10.94 -38.05 -12.45
CA GLU A 270 9.89 -37.62 -13.37
C GLU A 270 8.52 -38.08 -12.85
N GLU A 271 7.57 -37.14 -12.74
CA GLU A 271 6.25 -37.39 -12.15
C GLU A 271 5.46 -38.46 -12.91
N SER A 272 5.55 -38.48 -14.23
CA SER A 272 4.78 -39.38 -15.09
C SER A 272 5.30 -40.81 -15.14
N THR A 273 6.61 -41.00 -15.05
CA THR A 273 7.27 -42.31 -15.21
C THR A 273 7.87 -42.87 -13.93
N GLY A 274 8.09 -42.02 -12.94
CA GLY A 274 8.82 -42.37 -11.72
C GLY A 274 10.31 -42.59 -11.93
N GLU A 275 10.86 -42.29 -13.13
CA GLU A 275 12.28 -42.45 -13.44
C GLU A 275 13.12 -41.46 -12.65
N VAL A 276 14.18 -41.93 -12.03
CA VAL A 276 15.13 -41.11 -11.29
C VAL A 276 15.99 -40.30 -12.26
N LEU A 277 15.80 -39.00 -12.29
CA LEU A 277 16.51 -38.09 -13.16
C LEU A 277 17.86 -37.66 -12.58
N MET A 278 17.91 -37.44 -11.26
CA MET A 278 19.16 -37.08 -10.59
C MET A 278 19.10 -37.29 -9.08
N LEU A 279 20.25 -37.43 -8.45
CA LEU A 279 20.46 -37.27 -7.02
C LEU A 279 21.14 -35.93 -6.76
N ALA A 280 20.53 -35.12 -5.91
CA ALA A 280 21.07 -33.83 -5.51
C ALA A 280 21.20 -33.74 -3.99
N TYR A 281 21.88 -32.71 -3.52
CA TYR A 281 21.89 -32.35 -2.10
C TYR A 281 21.27 -30.99 -1.93
N MET A 282 20.33 -30.87 -1.00
CA MET A 282 19.58 -29.65 -0.74
C MET A 282 19.89 -29.13 0.66
N ASN A 283 20.13 -27.84 0.78
CA ASN A 283 20.10 -27.15 2.07
C ASN A 283 18.67 -26.71 2.42
N ARG A 284 18.47 -26.17 3.63
CA ARG A 284 17.16 -25.74 4.12
C ARG A 284 16.47 -24.76 3.16
N GLU A 285 17.22 -23.77 2.65
CA GLU A 285 16.68 -22.76 1.75
C GLU A 285 16.22 -23.33 0.41
N SER A 286 16.99 -24.23 -0.19
CA SER A 286 16.64 -24.85 -1.47
C SER A 286 15.46 -25.81 -1.32
N LEU A 287 15.33 -26.52 -0.20
CA LEU A 287 14.19 -27.39 0.06
C LEU A 287 12.90 -26.57 0.22
N VAL A 288 12.92 -25.47 0.99
CA VAL A 288 11.75 -24.58 1.15
C VAL A 288 11.32 -23.97 -0.19
N LYS A 289 12.25 -23.64 -1.09
CA LYS A 289 11.92 -23.13 -2.43
C LYS A 289 11.31 -24.17 -3.37
N SER A 290 11.48 -25.44 -3.08
CA SER A 290 10.97 -26.55 -3.92
C SER A 290 9.65 -27.16 -3.40
N MET A 291 9.22 -26.77 -2.23
CA MET A 291 7.90 -27.11 -1.64
C MET A 291 6.82 -26.08 -2.00
#